data_664209b0fac8e960eeb23435cbb0a5ae
#
_entry.id   664209b0fac8e960eeb23435cbb0a5ae
#
_cell.length_a   1.000
_cell.length_b   1.000
_cell.length_c   1.000
_cell.angle_alpha   90.00
_cell.angle_beta   90.00
_cell.angle_gamma   90.00
#
_symmetry.space_group_name_H-M   'P 1'
#
loop_
_entity.id
_entity.type
_entity.pdbx_description
1 polymer ?
#
loop_
_entity_poly.entity_id
_entity_poly.type
_entity_poly.pdbx_seq_one_letter_code
_entity_poly.pdbx_strand_id
1 'polypeptide(L)'
;MPYSVVSEPRAYKIPESVLVLIHKPALEVLLIRRADAEGFWQSVTGSKNHPHESFYDTAVREVREETGIDALAPGCVLRDWQLENVYAIYPQWQHRYAPGVWRNTEHLFSLQVPEGTPVVLNPREHTAFAWLPWREAAERCFSPSNAEAILMLPRFVGQSS
;
A
#
# COMPACT_ATOMS: atom_id res chain seq x y z
N MET A 1 21.85 -10.42 -38.95
CA MET A 1 20.63 -9.65 -38.78
C MET A 1 20.49 -9.29 -37.32
N PRO A 2 20.62 -8.03 -37.05
CA PRO A 2 20.31 -7.64 -35.71
C PRO A 2 18.84 -7.96 -35.48
N TYR A 3 18.61 -8.88 -34.62
CA TYR A 3 17.30 -8.98 -34.07
C TYR A 3 17.05 -7.65 -33.42
N SER A 4 16.14 -6.92 -33.99
CA SER A 4 15.49 -5.95 -33.16
C SER A 4 15.11 -6.72 -31.91
N VAL A 5 15.81 -6.45 -30.84
CA VAL A 5 15.30 -6.80 -29.55
C VAL A 5 13.97 -6.10 -29.47
N VAL A 6 12.95 -6.82 -29.85
CA VAL A 6 11.61 -6.42 -29.48
C VAL A 6 11.64 -6.52 -27.96
N SER A 7 11.98 -5.41 -27.32
CA SER A 7 11.70 -5.27 -25.93
C SER A 7 10.24 -5.64 -25.78
N GLU A 8 9.96 -6.69 -25.04
CA GLU A 8 8.59 -6.99 -24.69
C GLU A 8 7.95 -5.70 -24.21
N PRO A 9 6.75 -5.36 -24.69
CA PRO A 9 6.09 -4.15 -24.24
C PRO A 9 6.03 -4.23 -22.71
N ARG A 10 6.53 -3.20 -22.08
CA ARG A 10 6.40 -3.06 -20.62
C ARG A 10 4.94 -3.23 -20.30
N ALA A 11 4.66 -4.23 -19.46
CA ALA A 11 3.33 -4.37 -18.94
C ALA A 11 2.99 -3.09 -18.17
N TYR A 12 1.95 -2.41 -18.60
CA TYR A 12 1.45 -1.24 -17.89
C TYR A 12 0.88 -1.65 -16.55
N LYS A 13 0.98 -0.75 -15.58
CA LYS A 13 0.30 -0.94 -14.30
C LYS A 13 -1.21 -0.99 -14.50
N ILE A 14 -1.84 -1.87 -13.76
CA ILE A 14 -3.30 -1.93 -13.71
C ILE A 14 -3.78 -0.80 -12.80
N PRO A 15 -4.77 0.00 -13.23
CA PRO A 15 -5.26 1.14 -12.42
C PRO A 15 -6.20 0.70 -11.30
N GLU A 16 -5.88 -0.38 -10.65
CA GLU A 16 -6.54 -0.90 -9.47
C GLU A 16 -5.47 -1.28 -8.46
N SER A 17 -5.52 -0.66 -7.31
CA SER A 17 -4.51 -0.83 -6.27
C SER A 17 -5.14 -1.00 -4.91
N VAL A 18 -4.31 -1.35 -3.94
CA VAL A 18 -4.68 -1.43 -2.54
C VAL A 18 -3.91 -0.40 -1.73
N LEU A 19 -4.49 0.03 -0.63
CA LEU A 19 -3.82 0.74 0.44
C LEU A 19 -4.06 -0.07 1.70
N VAL A 20 -2.97 -0.52 2.34
CA VAL A 20 -3.07 -1.34 3.53
C VAL A 20 -2.45 -0.60 4.71
N LEU A 21 -3.27 -0.25 5.68
CA LEU A 21 -2.82 0.38 6.91
C LEU A 21 -2.42 -0.70 7.89
N ILE A 22 -1.13 -0.82 8.18
CA ILE A 22 -0.63 -1.81 9.13
C ILE A 22 -0.49 -1.14 10.49
N HIS A 23 -1.06 -1.75 11.52
CA HIS A 23 -1.04 -1.17 12.85
C HIS A 23 -0.92 -2.25 13.93
N LYS A 24 -0.39 -1.83 15.07
CA LYS A 24 -0.38 -2.64 16.29
C LYS A 24 -1.69 -2.44 17.05
N PRO A 25 -2.00 -3.29 18.05
CA PRO A 25 -3.25 -3.16 18.81
C PRO A 25 -3.46 -1.77 19.44
N ALA A 26 -2.38 -1.11 19.85
CA ALA A 26 -2.45 0.23 20.45
C ALA A 26 -2.50 1.38 19.43
N LEU A 27 -2.76 1.06 18.16
CA LEU A 27 -2.86 2.04 17.08
C LEU A 27 -1.55 2.79 16.77
N GLU A 28 -0.42 2.12 16.93
CA GLU A 28 0.80 2.55 16.28
C GLU A 28 0.76 2.06 14.83
N VAL A 29 0.92 2.96 13.89
CA VAL A 29 0.79 2.71 12.47
C VAL A 29 2.16 2.64 11.82
N LEU A 30 2.35 1.66 10.95
CA LEU A 30 3.57 1.49 10.18
C LEU A 30 3.57 2.44 8.99
N LEU A 31 4.60 3.24 8.88
CA LEU A 31 4.90 3.98 7.65
C LEU A 31 6.24 3.53 7.10
N ILE A 32 6.33 3.50 5.80
CA ILE A 32 7.54 3.16 5.05
C ILE A 32 7.91 4.33 4.14
N ARG A 33 9.21 4.56 4.00
CA ARG A 33 9.72 5.68 3.19
C ARG A 33 10.16 5.18 1.83
N ARG A 34 9.66 5.81 0.78
CA ARG A 34 10.04 5.47 -0.59
C ARG A 34 11.50 5.78 -0.86
N ALA A 35 12.15 4.88 -1.59
CA ALA A 35 13.55 5.07 -2.01
C ALA A 35 13.67 6.12 -3.12
N ASP A 36 12.63 6.31 -3.92
CA ASP A 36 12.63 7.19 -5.10
C ASP A 36 12.14 8.61 -4.84
N ALA A 37 11.73 8.91 -3.62
CA ALA A 37 11.20 10.23 -3.28
C ALA A 37 11.54 10.58 -1.83
N GLU A 38 12.41 11.57 -1.65
CA GLU A 38 12.83 12.02 -0.32
C GLU A 38 11.62 12.52 0.48
N GLY A 39 11.54 12.10 1.74
CA GLY A 39 10.47 12.52 2.65
C GLY A 39 9.11 11.90 2.33
N PHE A 40 9.03 10.96 1.40
CA PHE A 40 7.77 10.37 1.00
C PHE A 40 7.44 9.15 1.86
N TRP A 41 6.68 9.39 2.91
CA TRP A 41 6.20 8.37 3.83
C TRP A 41 4.79 7.92 3.47
N GLN A 42 4.54 6.63 3.55
CA GLN A 42 3.25 6.06 3.15
C GLN A 42 2.98 4.73 3.84
N SER A 43 1.72 4.33 3.84
CA SER A 43 1.33 2.96 4.15
C SER A 43 1.67 2.04 2.97
N VAL A 44 1.48 0.74 3.13
CA VAL A 44 1.69 -0.22 2.03
C VAL A 44 0.69 0.07 0.91
N THR A 45 1.19 0.16 -0.31
CA THR A 45 0.35 0.35 -1.48
C THR A 45 0.93 -0.40 -2.67
N GLY A 46 0.07 -0.85 -3.56
CA GLY A 46 0.52 -1.51 -4.78
C GLY A 46 -0.64 -1.92 -5.66
N SER A 47 -0.34 -2.08 -6.94
CA SER A 47 -1.32 -2.43 -7.96
C SER A 47 -1.49 -3.93 -8.10
N LYS A 48 -2.65 -4.35 -8.61
CA LYS A 48 -2.87 -5.73 -9.03
C LYS A 48 -1.81 -6.17 -10.02
N ASN A 49 -1.39 -7.43 -9.97
CA ASN A 49 -0.45 -8.01 -10.93
C ASN A 49 -1.14 -8.36 -12.24
N HIS A 50 -2.42 -8.67 -12.19
CA HIS A 50 -3.23 -8.97 -13.35
C HIS A 50 -4.71 -8.66 -13.05
N PRO A 51 -5.54 -8.47 -14.09
CA PRO A 51 -6.93 -8.03 -13.89
C PRO A 51 -7.78 -8.98 -13.03
N HIS A 52 -7.42 -10.25 -12.98
CA HIS A 52 -8.17 -11.25 -12.21
C HIS A 52 -7.71 -11.41 -10.76
N GLU A 53 -6.62 -10.75 -10.37
CA GLU A 53 -6.20 -10.75 -8.98
C GLU A 53 -7.23 -10.01 -8.14
N SER A 54 -7.67 -10.60 -7.03
CA SER A 54 -8.59 -9.91 -6.13
C SER A 54 -7.84 -8.80 -5.37
N PHE A 55 -8.57 -7.80 -4.90
CA PHE A 55 -7.98 -6.80 -4.00
C PHE A 55 -7.40 -7.45 -2.74
N TYR A 56 -8.08 -8.45 -2.20
CA TYR A 56 -7.59 -9.18 -1.03
C TYR A 56 -6.24 -9.83 -1.31
N ASP A 57 -6.11 -10.55 -2.41
CA ASP A 57 -4.84 -11.20 -2.76
C ASP A 57 -3.75 -10.17 -3.07
N THR A 58 -4.10 -9.05 -3.68
CA THR A 58 -3.17 -7.94 -3.90
C THR A 58 -2.65 -7.40 -2.58
N ALA A 59 -3.54 -7.22 -1.59
CA ALA A 59 -3.16 -6.73 -0.26
C ALA A 59 -2.20 -7.69 0.43
N VAL A 60 -2.50 -8.98 0.43
CA VAL A 60 -1.64 -10.00 1.05
C VAL A 60 -0.26 -10.01 0.40
N ARG A 61 -0.22 -9.96 -0.92
CA ARG A 61 1.03 -9.97 -1.69
C ARG A 61 1.87 -8.73 -1.45
N GLU A 62 1.27 -7.55 -1.55
CA GLU A 62 1.98 -6.29 -1.39
C GLU A 62 2.52 -6.11 0.03
N VAL A 63 1.77 -6.50 1.04
CA VAL A 63 2.24 -6.47 2.43
C VAL A 63 3.50 -7.32 2.57
N ARG A 64 3.50 -8.51 2.00
CA ARG A 64 4.66 -9.39 2.06
C ARG A 64 5.86 -8.83 1.30
N GLU A 65 5.64 -8.33 0.09
CA GLU A 65 6.70 -7.77 -0.74
C GLU A 65 7.36 -6.56 -0.09
N GLU A 66 6.55 -5.68 0.50
CA GLU A 66 7.06 -4.40 1.03
C GLU A 66 7.55 -4.48 2.48
N THR A 67 7.02 -5.40 3.29
CA THR A 67 7.32 -5.44 4.72
C THR A 67 7.79 -6.80 5.24
N GLY A 68 7.70 -7.84 4.43
CA GLY A 68 7.99 -9.21 4.84
C GLY A 68 6.93 -9.82 5.76
N ILE A 69 5.86 -9.11 6.06
CA ILE A 69 4.80 -9.60 6.96
C ILE A 69 3.87 -10.54 6.21
N ASP A 70 3.56 -11.67 6.84
CA ASP A 70 2.51 -12.57 6.38
C ASP A 70 1.18 -12.09 6.98
N ALA A 71 0.35 -11.48 6.16
CA ALA A 71 -0.94 -10.92 6.60
C ALA A 71 -1.92 -11.99 7.09
N LEU A 72 -1.68 -13.25 6.76
CA LEU A 72 -2.54 -14.38 7.14
C LEU A 72 -1.98 -15.18 8.32
N ALA A 73 -0.86 -14.74 8.89
CA ALA A 73 -0.25 -15.41 10.04
C ALA A 73 -1.15 -15.32 11.28
N PRO A 74 -1.02 -16.29 12.22
CA PRO A 74 -1.75 -16.22 13.49
C PRO A 74 -1.47 -14.89 14.21
N GLY A 75 -2.51 -14.28 14.75
CA GLY A 75 -2.43 -12.98 15.43
C GLY A 75 -2.56 -11.77 14.51
N CYS A 76 -2.55 -11.97 13.20
CA CYS A 76 -2.81 -10.91 12.23
C CYS A 76 -4.29 -10.89 11.86
N VAL A 77 -4.86 -9.69 11.70
CA VAL A 77 -6.25 -9.51 11.30
C VAL A 77 -6.29 -8.54 10.11
N LEU A 78 -6.53 -9.10 8.92
CA LEU A 78 -6.69 -8.31 7.71
C LEU A 78 -8.17 -7.99 7.52
N ARG A 79 -8.50 -6.70 7.45
CA ARG A 79 -9.88 -6.24 7.30
C ARG A 79 -10.03 -5.50 5.99
N ASP A 80 -10.99 -5.93 5.20
CA ASP A 80 -11.43 -5.19 4.01
C ASP A 80 -12.42 -4.13 4.48
N TRP A 81 -12.12 -2.87 4.22
CA TRP A 81 -12.99 -1.78 4.62
C TRP A 81 -14.19 -1.58 3.69
N GLN A 82 -14.16 -2.23 2.53
CA GLN A 82 -15.18 -2.06 1.49
C GLN A 82 -15.34 -0.59 1.10
N LEU A 83 -14.24 0.14 1.10
CA LEU A 83 -14.14 1.53 0.69
C LEU A 83 -13.08 1.66 -0.38
N GLU A 84 -13.33 2.55 -1.32
CA GLU A 84 -12.41 2.83 -2.40
C GLU A 84 -12.24 4.34 -2.57
N ASN A 85 -11.01 4.74 -2.88
CA ASN A 85 -10.73 6.09 -3.33
C ASN A 85 -10.43 6.03 -4.82
N VAL A 86 -11.00 6.94 -5.57
CA VAL A 86 -10.67 7.11 -6.99
C VAL A 86 -9.98 8.46 -7.10
N TYR A 87 -8.75 8.45 -7.60
CA TYR A 87 -7.99 9.68 -7.73
C TYR A 87 -7.26 9.75 -9.07
N ALA A 88 -6.96 10.97 -9.49
CA ALA A 88 -6.17 11.22 -10.69
C ALA A 88 -4.72 10.77 -10.45
N ILE A 89 -4.16 10.06 -11.42
CA ILE A 89 -2.77 9.64 -11.38
C ILE A 89 -1.89 10.88 -11.52
N TYR A 90 -0.88 11.02 -10.65
CA TYR A 90 0.06 12.13 -10.74
C TYR A 90 0.77 12.12 -12.08
N PRO A 91 0.97 13.29 -12.73
CA PRO A 91 1.61 13.36 -14.03
C PRO A 91 2.95 12.66 -14.13
N GLN A 92 3.76 12.70 -13.05
CA GLN A 92 5.07 12.06 -13.05
C GLN A 92 5.00 10.53 -13.12
N TRP A 93 3.84 9.93 -12.86
CA TRP A 93 3.66 8.48 -12.87
C TRP A 93 2.73 7.99 -13.99
N GLN A 94 2.16 8.89 -14.79
CA GLN A 94 1.24 8.49 -15.86
C GLN A 94 1.87 7.56 -16.88
N HIS A 95 3.18 7.69 -17.09
CA HIS A 95 3.91 6.84 -18.05
C HIS A 95 3.89 5.35 -17.64
N ARG A 96 3.57 5.03 -16.39
CA ARG A 96 3.49 3.66 -15.90
C ARG A 96 2.19 2.97 -16.31
N TYR A 97 1.22 3.73 -16.79
CA TYR A 97 -0.12 3.26 -17.17
C TYR A 97 -0.34 3.35 -18.66
N ALA A 98 -1.31 2.58 -19.16
CA ALA A 98 -1.66 2.63 -20.56
C ALA A 98 -2.14 4.03 -20.98
N PRO A 99 -1.93 4.43 -22.26
CA PRO A 99 -2.46 5.71 -22.75
C PRO A 99 -3.97 5.80 -22.50
N GLY A 100 -4.42 6.96 -22.04
CA GLY A 100 -5.83 7.19 -21.74
C GLY A 100 -6.26 6.78 -20.35
N VAL A 101 -5.36 6.19 -19.55
CA VAL A 101 -5.64 5.85 -18.13
C VAL A 101 -5.27 7.03 -17.26
N TRP A 102 -6.26 7.69 -16.68
CA TRP A 102 -6.07 8.91 -15.89
C TRP A 102 -6.35 8.74 -14.40
N ARG A 103 -7.07 7.68 -14.05
CA ARG A 103 -7.55 7.47 -12.67
C ARG A 103 -7.17 6.09 -12.18
N ASN A 104 -6.85 6.03 -10.89
CA ASN A 104 -6.60 4.78 -10.19
C ASN A 104 -7.67 4.58 -9.12
N THR A 105 -8.18 3.34 -9.01
CA THR A 105 -9.08 2.95 -7.93
C THR A 105 -8.25 2.27 -6.86
N GLU A 106 -8.28 2.82 -5.64
CA GLU A 106 -7.52 2.32 -4.51
C GLU A 106 -8.48 1.76 -3.46
N HIS A 107 -8.38 0.46 -3.20
CA HIS A 107 -9.20 -0.24 -2.23
C HIS A 107 -8.52 -0.26 -0.87
N LEU A 108 -9.26 0.04 0.19
CA LEU A 108 -8.70 0.23 1.52
C LEU A 108 -8.81 -1.02 2.39
N PHE A 109 -7.69 -1.33 3.06
CA PHE A 109 -7.59 -2.40 4.05
C PHE A 109 -6.88 -1.89 5.30
N SER A 110 -7.13 -2.54 6.43
CA SER A 110 -6.25 -2.44 7.60
C SER A 110 -5.75 -3.83 7.97
N LEU A 111 -4.54 -3.87 8.51
CA LEU A 111 -3.92 -5.10 8.99
C LEU A 111 -3.43 -4.88 10.41
N GLN A 112 -4.07 -5.52 11.38
CA GLN A 112 -3.58 -5.53 12.73
C GLN A 112 -2.52 -6.62 12.87
N VAL A 113 -1.39 -6.27 13.44
CA VAL A 113 -0.29 -7.21 13.71
C VAL A 113 0.05 -7.21 15.19
N PRO A 114 0.60 -8.33 15.72
CA PRO A 114 1.05 -8.38 17.10
C PRO A 114 2.20 -7.40 17.39
N GLU A 115 2.34 -7.01 18.64
CA GLU A 115 3.54 -6.31 19.09
C GLU A 115 4.79 -7.15 18.77
N GLY A 116 5.86 -6.47 18.39
CA GLY A 116 7.10 -7.14 18.07
C GLY A 116 7.17 -7.76 16.69
N THR A 117 6.13 -7.57 15.85
CA THR A 117 6.17 -8.06 14.47
C THR A 117 7.35 -7.42 13.72
N PRO A 118 8.28 -8.24 13.18
CA PRO A 118 9.42 -7.69 12.46
C PRO A 118 9.01 -7.14 11.10
N VAL A 119 9.73 -6.09 10.67
CA VAL A 119 9.56 -5.49 9.35
C VAL A 119 10.86 -5.67 8.57
N VAL A 120 10.77 -6.27 7.41
CA VAL A 120 11.91 -6.47 6.50
C VAL A 120 11.59 -5.78 5.20
N LEU A 121 12.24 -4.65 4.96
CA LEU A 121 12.01 -3.84 3.77
C LEU A 121 12.77 -4.39 2.55
N ASN A 122 12.21 -4.14 1.37
CA ASN A 122 12.97 -4.24 0.13
C ASN A 122 13.70 -2.92 -0.08
N PRO A 123 15.05 -2.87 0.06
CA PRO A 123 15.78 -1.61 0.04
C PRO A 123 15.77 -0.91 -1.32
N ARG A 124 15.37 -1.59 -2.39
CA ARG A 124 15.22 -0.98 -3.71
C ARG A 124 13.97 -0.10 -3.77
N GLU A 125 12.97 -0.39 -2.96
CA GLU A 125 11.70 0.31 -2.97
C GLU A 125 11.51 1.21 -1.77
N HIS A 126 11.96 0.77 -0.59
CA HIS A 126 11.80 1.50 0.67
C HIS A 126 13.08 1.46 1.48
N THR A 127 13.45 2.58 2.07
CA THR A 127 14.74 2.75 2.77
C THR A 127 14.61 2.86 4.28
N ALA A 128 13.42 3.10 4.81
CA ALA A 128 13.21 3.23 6.24
C ALA A 128 11.77 2.91 6.60
N PHE A 129 11.55 2.54 7.85
CA PHE A 129 10.21 2.40 8.38
C PHE A 129 10.12 3.04 9.76
N ALA A 130 8.90 3.37 10.17
CA ALA A 130 8.63 3.90 11.50
C ALA A 130 7.25 3.41 11.97
N TRP A 131 7.16 3.14 13.27
CA TRP A 131 5.89 2.91 13.95
C TRP A 131 5.53 4.20 14.67
N LEU A 132 4.42 4.81 14.30
CA LEU A 132 4.00 6.10 14.86
C LEU A 132 2.58 6.01 15.40
N PRO A 133 2.27 6.72 16.50
CA PRO A 133 0.88 6.88 16.90
C PRO A 133 0.05 7.34 15.69
N TRP A 134 -1.17 6.85 15.58
CA TRP A 134 -1.95 7.01 14.34
C TRP A 134 -2.13 8.47 13.90
N ARG A 135 -2.25 9.41 14.83
CA ARG A 135 -2.37 10.84 14.47
C ARG A 135 -1.07 11.39 13.89
N GLU A 136 0.06 11.04 14.48
CA GLU A 136 1.37 11.42 13.95
C GLU A 136 1.63 10.77 12.59
N ALA A 137 1.23 9.51 12.44
CA ALA A 137 1.35 8.82 11.17
C ALA A 137 0.56 9.54 10.08
N ALA A 138 -0.66 9.96 10.37
CA ALA A 138 -1.48 10.72 9.42
C ALA A 138 -0.79 12.03 9.01
N GLU A 139 -0.20 12.75 9.97
CA GLU A 139 0.52 13.99 9.68
C GLU A 139 1.77 13.78 8.84
N ARG A 140 2.44 12.64 9.03
CA ARG A 140 3.68 12.30 8.31
C ARG A 140 3.43 11.88 6.87
N CYS A 141 2.25 11.34 6.56
CA CYS A 141 1.96 10.82 5.23
C CYS A 141 2.04 11.88 4.15
N PHE A 142 2.66 11.52 3.03
CA PHE A 142 2.69 12.38 1.85
C PHE A 142 1.31 12.53 1.21
N SER A 143 0.60 11.42 1.05
CA SER A 143 -0.70 11.40 0.35
C SER A 143 -1.84 11.80 1.28
N PRO A 144 -2.66 12.80 0.88
CA PRO A 144 -3.85 13.17 1.67
C PRO A 144 -4.84 12.02 1.83
N SER A 145 -5.03 11.18 0.83
CA SER A 145 -5.94 10.03 0.94
C SER A 145 -5.43 9.00 1.93
N ASN A 146 -4.13 8.77 1.99
CA ASN A 146 -3.51 7.90 2.98
C ASN A 146 -3.70 8.47 4.40
N ALA A 147 -3.48 9.77 4.56
CA ALA A 147 -3.69 10.44 5.84
C ALA A 147 -5.13 10.33 6.31
N GLU A 148 -6.09 10.57 5.43
CA GLU A 148 -7.51 10.42 5.75
C GLU A 148 -7.86 9.00 6.18
N ALA A 149 -7.33 8.00 5.47
CA ALA A 149 -7.57 6.61 5.83
C ALA A 149 -7.05 6.30 7.24
N ILE A 150 -5.86 6.78 7.59
CA ILE A 150 -5.31 6.61 8.94
C ILE A 150 -6.21 7.25 9.99
N LEU A 151 -6.75 8.43 9.71
CA LEU A 151 -7.66 9.11 10.64
C LEU A 151 -8.98 8.35 10.82
N MET A 152 -9.36 7.52 9.87
CA MET A 152 -10.55 6.66 9.98
C MET A 152 -10.28 5.37 10.73
N LEU A 153 -9.01 5.01 10.92
CA LEU A 153 -8.61 3.72 11.47
C LEU A 153 -9.32 3.36 12.80
N PRO A 154 -9.48 4.27 13.77
CA PRO A 154 -10.16 3.91 15.02
C PRO A 154 -11.60 3.43 14.84
N ARG A 155 -12.28 3.85 13.78
CA ARG A 155 -13.65 3.42 13.51
C ARG A 155 -13.74 1.96 13.09
N PHE A 156 -12.68 1.45 12.46
CA PHE A 156 -12.64 0.07 11.95
C PHE A 156 -12.03 -0.89 12.96
N VAL A 157 -11.18 -0.40 13.85
CA VAL A 157 -10.46 -1.25 14.81
C VAL A 157 -11.19 -1.39 16.15
N GLY A 158 -11.94 -0.38 16.55
CA GLY A 158 -12.70 -0.40 17.78
C GLY A 158 -14.01 -1.19 17.71
N GLN A 159 -14.34 -1.74 16.54
CA GLN A 159 -15.56 -2.51 16.35
C GLN A 159 -15.26 -4.00 16.57
N SER A 160 -15.08 -4.38 17.83
CA SER A 160 -15.25 -5.76 18.18
C SER A 160 -16.74 -6.04 18.11
N SER A 161 -17.12 -6.87 17.19
CA SER A 161 -18.43 -7.51 17.20
C SER A 161 -18.65 -8.24 18.53
#